data_f04ad1674d51fc3cbe0745454cbff41e
#
_entry.id   f04ad1674d51fc3cbe0745454cbff41e
#
_cell.length_a   1.000
_cell.length_b   1.000
_cell.length_c   1.000
_cell.angle_alpha   90.00
_cell.angle_beta   90.00
_cell.angle_gamma   90.00
#
_symmetry.space_group_name_H-M   'P 1'
#
loop_
_entity.id
_entity.type
_entity.pdbx_description
1 polymer ?
#
loop_
_entity_poly.entity_id
_entity_poly.type
_entity_poly.pdbx_seq_one_letter_code
_entity_poly.pdbx_strand_id
1 'polypeptide(L)'
;MAVVSSNILGIQTPMNFNKPFLSVDLKDFWTRWHITLSTWLRDFVFSRVLMQVIRKKWFKNRLYNATYAYMVNMLAMGFWHGLSVSYIVYGFYHGVLMAGFEVYQKKSNFYKKNKNKNWYKLLSWFVTMNLVMIGFFIFSGEPYKILLTILKR
;
A
#
# COMPACT_ATOMS: atom_id res chain seq x y z
N MET A 1 -18.46 -5.15 -12.01
CA MET A 1 -19.87 -4.64 -12.11
C MET A 1 -19.87 -3.17 -12.54
N ALA A 2 -19.35 -2.19 -11.75
CA ALA A 2 -19.43 -0.76 -12.10
C ALA A 2 -18.92 -0.40 -13.52
N VAL A 3 -17.77 -0.93 -13.95
CA VAL A 3 -17.20 -0.68 -15.30
C VAL A 3 -18.11 -1.24 -16.42
N VAL A 4 -18.74 -2.38 -16.19
CA VAL A 4 -19.66 -2.97 -17.16
C VAL A 4 -20.92 -2.12 -17.30
N SER A 5 -21.51 -1.71 -16.17
CA SER A 5 -22.71 -0.86 -16.15
C SER A 5 -22.46 0.51 -16.80
N SER A 6 -21.28 1.13 -16.55
CA SER A 6 -20.92 2.40 -17.17
C SER A 6 -20.70 2.28 -18.68
N ASN A 7 -20.07 1.19 -19.15
CA ASN A 7 -19.88 0.94 -20.58
C ASN A 7 -21.23 0.76 -21.31
N ILE A 8 -22.21 0.11 -20.68
CA ILE A 8 -23.58 -0.02 -21.23
C ILE A 8 -24.23 1.37 -21.39
N LEU A 9 -23.93 2.31 -20.50
CA LEU A 9 -24.41 3.69 -20.55
C LEU A 9 -23.56 4.61 -21.44
N GLY A 10 -22.58 4.06 -22.19
CA GLY A 10 -21.68 4.82 -23.05
C GLY A 10 -20.61 5.64 -22.31
N ILE A 11 -20.45 5.43 -21.00
CA ILE A 11 -19.48 6.14 -20.16
C ILE A 11 -18.20 5.32 -20.06
N GLN A 12 -17.10 5.82 -20.58
CA GLN A 12 -15.78 5.19 -20.45
C GLN A 12 -15.22 5.46 -19.04
N THR A 13 -15.20 4.43 -18.20
CA THR A 13 -14.59 4.51 -16.86
C THR A 13 -13.19 3.90 -16.86
N PRO A 14 -12.23 4.51 -16.12
CA PRO A 14 -10.88 3.97 -16.02
C PRO A 14 -10.85 2.61 -15.32
N MET A 15 -9.94 1.75 -15.75
CA MET A 15 -9.69 0.44 -15.12
C MET A 15 -9.08 0.65 -13.74
N ASN A 16 -9.73 0.12 -12.69
CA ASN A 16 -9.25 0.23 -11.30
C ASN A 16 -8.40 -0.96 -10.83
N PHE A 17 -8.43 -2.07 -11.57
CA PHE A 17 -7.71 -3.29 -11.21
C PHE A 17 -7.03 -3.89 -12.45
N ASN A 18 -5.73 -4.15 -12.35
CA ASN A 18 -4.94 -4.81 -13.42
C ASN A 18 -4.18 -6.01 -12.84
N LYS A 19 -4.85 -7.15 -12.71
CA LYS A 19 -4.29 -8.41 -12.20
C LYS A 19 -3.43 -8.22 -10.93
N PRO A 20 -3.95 -7.58 -9.87
CA PRO A 20 -3.15 -7.19 -8.68
C PRO A 20 -2.55 -8.39 -7.94
N PHE A 21 -3.20 -9.56 -7.99
CA PHE A 21 -2.69 -10.79 -7.36
C PHE A 21 -1.51 -11.44 -8.11
N LEU A 22 -1.10 -10.90 -9.25
CA LEU A 22 0.12 -11.27 -9.97
C LEU A 22 1.27 -10.28 -9.70
N SER A 23 1.11 -9.37 -8.75
CA SER A 23 2.12 -8.36 -8.40
C SER A 23 3.34 -9.00 -7.77
N VAL A 24 4.52 -8.66 -8.26
CA VAL A 24 5.79 -9.23 -7.79
C VAL A 24 6.21 -8.63 -6.43
N ASP A 25 5.83 -7.39 -6.17
CA ASP A 25 6.16 -6.71 -4.92
C ASP A 25 5.06 -5.73 -4.47
N LEU A 26 5.23 -5.15 -3.27
CA LEU A 26 4.24 -4.25 -2.68
C LEU A 26 3.99 -2.99 -3.51
N LYS A 27 4.99 -2.44 -4.18
CA LYS A 27 4.81 -1.26 -5.02
C LYS A 27 4.05 -1.62 -6.30
N ASP A 28 4.39 -2.75 -6.92
CA ASP A 28 3.68 -3.29 -8.07
C ASP A 28 2.21 -3.57 -7.71
N PHE A 29 1.94 -4.11 -6.49
CA PHE A 29 0.57 -4.32 -6.02
C PHE A 29 -0.23 -3.01 -6.03
N TRP A 30 0.28 -1.94 -5.43
CA TRP A 30 -0.42 -0.66 -5.36
C TRP A 30 -0.53 0.07 -6.70
N THR A 31 0.27 -0.28 -7.72
CA THR A 31 0.07 0.20 -9.10
C THR A 31 -1.05 -0.52 -9.85
N ARG A 32 -1.47 -1.69 -9.35
CA ARG A 32 -2.48 -2.56 -9.98
C ARG A 32 -3.79 -2.63 -9.19
N TRP A 33 -3.77 -2.29 -7.90
CA TRP A 33 -4.91 -2.28 -7.00
C TRP A 33 -5.45 -0.87 -6.84
N HIS A 34 -6.77 -0.72 -7.07
CA HIS A 34 -7.50 0.54 -6.95
C HIS A 34 -6.76 1.71 -7.62
N ILE A 35 -6.44 1.54 -8.89
CA ILE A 35 -5.47 2.35 -9.66
C ILE A 35 -5.78 3.85 -9.57
N THR A 36 -7.05 4.26 -9.71
CA THR A 36 -7.43 5.68 -9.65
C THR A 36 -7.16 6.28 -8.27
N LEU A 37 -7.54 5.59 -7.19
CA LEU A 37 -7.27 6.03 -5.82
C LEU A 37 -5.78 6.04 -5.51
N SER A 38 -5.07 4.97 -5.86
CA SER A 38 -3.63 4.84 -5.64
C SER A 38 -2.84 5.92 -6.37
N THR A 39 -3.24 6.26 -7.61
CA THR A 39 -2.64 7.34 -8.39
C THR A 39 -2.95 8.70 -7.76
N TRP A 40 -4.20 8.95 -7.37
CA TRP A 40 -4.58 10.20 -6.71
C TRP A 40 -3.81 10.41 -5.41
N LEU A 41 -3.76 9.40 -4.55
CA LEU A 41 -3.00 9.46 -3.29
C LEU A 41 -1.50 9.69 -3.54
N ARG A 42 -0.91 9.01 -4.53
CA ARG A 42 0.50 9.23 -4.91
C ARG A 42 0.75 10.67 -5.34
N ASP A 43 -0.12 11.24 -6.17
CA ASP A 43 0.10 12.54 -6.78
C ASP A 43 -0.23 13.69 -5.81
N PHE A 44 -1.31 13.58 -5.05
CA PHE A 44 -1.81 14.64 -4.17
C PHE A 44 -1.38 14.51 -2.70
N VAL A 45 -1.07 13.33 -2.21
CA VAL A 45 -0.61 13.13 -0.83
C VAL A 45 0.88 12.83 -0.79
N PHE A 46 1.30 11.69 -1.33
CA PHE A 46 2.70 11.26 -1.25
C PHE A 46 3.67 12.30 -1.83
N SER A 47 3.44 12.76 -3.06
CA SER A 47 4.36 13.67 -3.75
C SER A 47 4.42 15.03 -3.04
N ARG A 48 3.30 15.55 -2.55
CA ARG A 48 3.25 16.83 -1.82
C ARG A 48 3.95 16.73 -0.47
N VAL A 49 3.68 15.68 0.29
CA VAL A 49 4.35 15.42 1.58
C VAL A 49 5.86 15.27 1.37
N LEU A 50 6.28 14.47 0.39
CA LEU A 50 7.69 14.26 0.07
C LEU A 50 8.40 15.58 -0.27
N MET A 51 7.81 16.39 -1.15
CA MET A 51 8.37 17.70 -1.53
C MET A 51 8.46 18.64 -0.31
N GLN A 52 7.43 18.65 0.54
CA GLN A 52 7.39 19.51 1.73
C GLN A 52 8.47 19.11 2.73
N VAL A 53 8.62 17.81 3.00
CA VAL A 53 9.64 17.28 3.93
C VAL A 53 11.06 17.57 3.42
N ILE A 54 11.29 17.43 2.10
CA ILE A 54 12.58 17.75 1.48
C ILE A 54 12.86 19.26 1.57
N ARG A 55 11.88 20.10 1.22
CA ARG A 55 12.02 21.57 1.24
C ARG A 55 12.27 22.11 2.65
N LYS A 56 11.59 21.53 3.65
CA LYS A 56 11.77 21.92 5.06
C LYS A 56 12.98 21.25 5.73
N LYS A 57 13.70 20.36 5.00
CA LYS A 57 14.89 19.63 5.50
C LYS A 57 14.64 18.86 6.79
N TRP A 58 13.45 18.23 6.96
CA TRP A 58 13.11 17.48 8.18
C TRP A 58 14.07 16.32 8.43
N PHE A 59 14.48 15.63 7.36
CA PHE A 59 15.47 14.57 7.46
C PHE A 59 16.62 14.83 6.48
N LYS A 60 17.87 14.64 6.94
CA LYS A 60 19.07 14.74 6.10
C LYS A 60 19.11 13.67 5.00
N ASN A 61 18.54 12.50 5.28
CA ASN A 61 18.57 11.36 4.37
C ASN A 61 17.28 11.31 3.52
N ARG A 62 17.42 11.30 2.21
CA ARG A 62 16.30 11.15 1.25
C ARG A 62 15.44 9.91 1.50
N LEU A 63 16.05 8.84 2.03
CA LEU A 63 15.33 7.61 2.34
C LEU A 63 14.27 7.85 3.42
N TYR A 64 14.61 8.56 4.50
CA TYR A 64 13.67 8.87 5.58
C TYR A 64 12.55 9.82 5.14
N ASN A 65 12.85 10.74 4.20
CA ASN A 65 11.81 11.57 3.60
C ASN A 65 10.77 10.71 2.85
N ALA A 66 11.22 9.71 2.07
CA ALA A 66 10.34 8.81 1.35
C ALA A 66 9.54 7.88 2.29
N THR A 67 10.18 7.31 3.32
CA THR A 67 9.49 6.46 4.30
C THR A 67 8.40 7.21 5.05
N TYR A 68 8.67 8.44 5.46
CA TYR A 68 7.67 9.31 6.08
C TYR A 68 6.50 9.60 5.13
N ALA A 69 6.79 9.94 3.87
CA ALA A 69 5.74 10.20 2.88
C ALA A 69 4.86 8.95 2.62
N TYR A 70 5.44 7.74 2.61
CA TYR A 70 4.67 6.49 2.52
C TYR A 70 3.76 6.28 3.73
N MET A 71 4.26 6.55 4.95
CA MET A 71 3.43 6.45 6.16
C MET A 71 2.22 7.38 6.09
N VAL A 72 2.42 8.64 5.77
CA VAL A 72 1.33 9.62 5.65
C VAL A 72 0.36 9.24 4.54
N ASN A 73 0.86 8.77 3.40
CA ASN A 73 0.04 8.37 2.26
C ASN A 73 -0.89 7.20 2.59
N MET A 74 -0.35 6.16 3.24
CA MET A 74 -1.14 4.98 3.59
C MET A 74 -2.09 5.23 4.76
N LEU A 75 -1.72 6.08 5.71
CA LEU A 75 -2.65 6.54 6.74
C LEU A 75 -3.81 7.34 6.12
N ALA A 76 -3.52 8.25 5.19
CA ALA A 76 -4.56 8.98 4.46
C ALA A 76 -5.52 8.03 3.71
N MET A 77 -5.00 6.95 3.13
CA MET A 77 -5.82 5.89 2.53
C MET A 77 -6.71 5.20 3.56
N GLY A 78 -6.18 4.87 4.74
CA GLY A 78 -6.96 4.29 5.83
C GLY A 78 -8.11 5.20 6.26
N PHE A 79 -7.85 6.49 6.46
CA PHE A 79 -8.87 7.49 6.78
C PHE A 79 -9.90 7.69 5.66
N TRP A 80 -9.49 7.53 4.41
CA TRP A 80 -10.39 7.59 3.26
C TRP A 80 -11.46 6.48 3.30
N HIS A 81 -11.11 5.29 3.81
CA HIS A 81 -12.06 4.19 4.02
C HIS A 81 -13.03 4.43 5.17
N GLY A 82 -12.68 5.29 6.13
CA GLY A 82 -13.51 5.65 7.28
C GLY A 82 -12.72 5.77 8.58
N LEU A 83 -13.41 6.18 9.65
CA LEU A 83 -12.81 6.42 10.96
C LEU A 83 -12.82 5.18 11.88
N SER A 84 -13.07 3.98 11.33
CA SER A 84 -12.99 2.74 12.10
C SER A 84 -11.53 2.44 12.49
N VAL A 85 -11.34 1.89 13.68
CA VAL A 85 -10.02 1.43 14.16
C VAL A 85 -9.37 0.48 13.16
N SER A 86 -10.15 -0.44 12.55
CA SER A 86 -9.66 -1.40 11.55
C SER A 86 -9.05 -0.70 10.32
N TYR A 87 -9.66 0.38 9.84
CA TYR A 87 -9.15 1.11 8.68
C TYR A 87 -7.90 1.93 9.00
N ILE A 88 -7.83 2.50 10.21
CA ILE A 88 -6.64 3.22 10.67
C ILE A 88 -5.47 2.26 10.82
N VAL A 89 -5.70 1.10 11.46
CA VAL A 89 -4.67 0.05 11.62
C VAL A 89 -4.25 -0.52 10.26
N TYR A 90 -5.18 -0.70 9.33
CA TYR A 90 -4.89 -1.10 7.95
C TYR A 90 -3.97 -0.10 7.24
N GLY A 91 -4.30 1.20 7.32
CA GLY A 91 -3.47 2.25 6.75
C GLY A 91 -2.07 2.30 7.37
N PHE A 92 -1.98 2.20 8.70
CA PHE A 92 -0.71 2.12 9.42
C PHE A 92 0.11 0.89 9.00
N TYR A 93 -0.50 -0.30 8.95
CA TYR A 93 0.13 -1.54 8.53
C TYR A 93 0.74 -1.42 7.13
N HIS A 94 -0.02 -0.97 6.14
CA HIS A 94 0.48 -0.76 4.79
C HIS A 94 1.52 0.35 4.72
N GLY A 95 1.42 1.38 5.55
CA GLY A 95 2.44 2.41 5.69
C GLY A 95 3.78 1.85 6.13
N VAL A 96 3.79 1.01 7.18
CA VAL A 96 4.99 0.33 7.67
C VAL A 96 5.57 -0.60 6.60
N LEU A 97 4.73 -1.36 5.91
CA LEU A 97 5.17 -2.26 4.83
C LEU A 97 5.82 -1.48 3.68
N MET A 98 5.20 -0.40 3.21
CA MET A 98 5.74 0.41 2.11
C MET A 98 7.03 1.12 2.50
N ALA A 99 7.09 1.69 3.71
CA ALA A 99 8.29 2.31 4.26
C ALA A 99 9.43 1.29 4.42
N GLY A 100 9.15 0.12 5.00
CA GLY A 100 10.10 -0.97 5.16
C GLY A 100 10.60 -1.51 3.82
N PHE A 101 9.71 -1.66 2.85
CA PHE A 101 10.08 -2.11 1.50
C PHE A 101 10.95 -1.09 0.77
N GLU A 102 10.71 0.23 0.92
CA GLU A 102 11.57 1.28 0.40
C GLU A 102 13.00 1.18 0.98
N VAL A 103 13.10 0.99 2.31
CA VAL A 103 14.39 0.78 2.99
C VAL A 103 15.09 -0.47 2.48
N TYR A 104 14.36 -1.58 2.37
CA TYR A 104 14.87 -2.85 1.87
C TYR A 104 15.42 -2.71 0.44
N GLN A 105 14.67 -2.10 -0.47
CA GLN A 105 15.12 -1.88 -1.84
C GLN A 105 16.40 -1.05 -1.94
N LYS A 106 16.56 -0.05 -1.09
CA LYS A 106 17.72 0.86 -1.12
C LYS A 106 18.95 0.27 -0.45
N LYS A 107 18.79 -0.40 0.70
CA LYS A 107 19.90 -0.87 1.54
C LYS A 107 20.31 -2.31 1.26
N SER A 108 19.41 -3.21 0.87
CA SER A 108 19.71 -4.63 0.73
C SER A 108 20.52 -4.94 -0.52
N ASN A 109 21.74 -5.44 -0.32
CA ASN A 109 22.56 -5.99 -1.40
C ASN A 109 21.96 -7.28 -1.97
N PHE A 110 21.28 -8.06 -1.15
CA PHE A 110 20.57 -9.26 -1.56
C PHE A 110 19.47 -8.94 -2.58
N TYR A 111 18.65 -7.91 -2.30
CA TYR A 111 17.65 -7.42 -3.23
C TYR A 111 18.28 -6.99 -4.56
N LYS A 112 19.28 -6.12 -4.51
CA LYS A 112 19.96 -5.58 -5.71
C LYS A 112 20.54 -6.68 -6.60
N LYS A 113 21.10 -7.75 -6.00
CA LYS A 113 21.71 -8.88 -6.73
C LYS A 113 20.68 -9.84 -7.33
N ASN A 114 19.51 -10.01 -6.68
CA ASN A 114 18.60 -11.08 -7.02
C ASN A 114 17.27 -10.63 -7.63
N LYS A 115 16.89 -9.36 -7.58
CA LYS A 115 15.59 -8.83 -8.01
C LYS A 115 15.12 -9.25 -9.42
N ASN A 116 16.07 -9.53 -10.33
CA ASN A 116 15.77 -9.93 -11.71
C ASN A 116 15.65 -11.45 -11.89
N LYS A 117 16.04 -12.26 -10.89
CA LYS A 117 16.00 -13.72 -10.96
C LYS A 117 14.58 -14.25 -10.78
N ASN A 118 14.20 -15.27 -11.55
CA ASN A 118 12.84 -15.80 -11.52
C ASN A 118 12.45 -16.39 -10.15
N TRP A 119 13.36 -17.11 -9.49
CA TRP A 119 13.11 -17.66 -8.15
C TRP A 119 12.84 -16.53 -7.13
N TYR A 120 13.58 -15.40 -7.25
CA TYR A 120 13.37 -14.26 -6.35
C TYR A 120 12.01 -13.58 -6.61
N LYS A 121 11.61 -13.43 -7.87
CA LYS A 121 10.29 -12.89 -8.23
C LYS A 121 9.15 -13.76 -7.67
N LEU A 122 9.29 -15.09 -7.75
CA LEU A 122 8.32 -16.03 -7.19
C LEU A 122 8.25 -15.92 -5.66
N LEU A 123 9.40 -15.88 -4.97
CA LEU A 123 9.46 -15.70 -3.53
C LEU A 123 8.87 -14.33 -3.12
N SER A 124 9.22 -13.28 -3.81
CA SER A 124 8.72 -11.91 -3.56
C SER A 124 7.22 -11.82 -3.76
N TRP A 125 6.69 -12.43 -4.82
CA TRP A 125 5.26 -12.59 -5.05
C TRP A 125 4.58 -13.30 -3.87
N PHE A 126 5.08 -14.45 -3.45
CA PHE A 126 4.49 -15.22 -2.36
C PHE A 126 4.46 -14.41 -1.05
N VAL A 127 5.56 -13.77 -0.69
CA VAL A 127 5.64 -12.90 0.50
C VAL A 127 4.68 -11.72 0.38
N THR A 128 4.65 -11.05 -0.77
CA THR A 128 3.76 -9.91 -1.03
C THR A 128 2.30 -10.30 -0.88
N MET A 129 1.88 -11.43 -1.45
CA MET A 129 0.50 -11.88 -1.37
C MET A 129 0.09 -12.21 0.08
N ASN A 130 0.95 -12.87 0.86
CA ASN A 130 0.66 -13.12 2.27
C ASN A 130 0.51 -11.81 3.06
N LEU A 131 1.41 -10.84 2.87
CA LEU A 131 1.31 -9.54 3.52
C LEU A 131 0.04 -8.78 3.13
N VAL A 132 -0.36 -8.83 1.86
CA VAL A 132 -1.60 -8.22 1.38
C VAL A 132 -2.83 -8.91 2.00
N MET A 133 -2.83 -10.25 2.09
CA MET A 133 -3.94 -10.99 2.71
C MET A 133 -4.08 -10.68 4.21
N ILE A 134 -2.96 -10.53 4.94
CA ILE A 134 -2.99 -10.04 6.33
C ILE A 134 -3.61 -8.63 6.37
N GLY A 135 -3.25 -7.75 5.44
CA GLY A 135 -3.86 -6.43 5.31
C GLY A 135 -5.38 -6.51 5.12
N PHE A 136 -5.87 -7.36 4.23
CA PHE A 136 -7.32 -7.55 4.04
C PHE A 136 -8.01 -8.15 5.28
N PHE A 137 -7.35 -9.04 6.01
CA PHE A 137 -7.86 -9.55 7.27
C PHE A 137 -8.00 -8.43 8.31
N ILE A 138 -7.01 -7.53 8.42
CA ILE A 138 -7.12 -6.33 9.28
C ILE A 138 -8.28 -5.43 8.82
N PHE A 139 -8.40 -5.20 7.52
CA PHE A 139 -9.45 -4.38 6.91
C PHE A 139 -10.86 -4.89 7.21
N SER A 140 -11.06 -6.22 7.26
CA SER A 140 -12.37 -6.84 7.54
C SER A 140 -12.91 -6.53 8.93
N GLY A 141 -12.08 -6.06 9.87
CA GLY A 141 -12.44 -5.79 11.26
C GLY A 141 -12.54 -7.04 12.14
N GLU A 142 -12.36 -8.24 11.59
CA GLU A 142 -12.42 -9.49 12.36
C GLU A 142 -11.39 -9.56 13.50
N PRO A 143 -10.11 -9.15 13.33
CA PRO A 143 -9.14 -9.14 14.43
C PRO A 143 -9.60 -8.30 15.63
N TYR A 144 -10.26 -7.16 15.37
CA TYR A 144 -10.79 -6.30 16.42
C TYR A 144 -11.93 -6.95 17.18
N LYS A 145 -12.86 -7.63 16.49
CA LYS A 145 -13.97 -8.37 17.10
C LYS A 145 -13.45 -9.52 17.97
N ILE A 146 -12.47 -10.28 17.47
CA ILE A 146 -11.83 -11.38 18.21
C ILE A 146 -11.20 -10.83 19.50
N LEU A 147 -10.42 -9.74 19.41
CA LEU A 147 -9.79 -9.10 20.56
C LEU A 147 -10.82 -8.69 21.61
N LEU A 148 -11.90 -8.03 21.20
CA LEU A 148 -12.98 -7.61 22.11
C LEU A 148 -13.66 -8.80 22.78
N THR A 149 -13.81 -9.92 22.07
CA THR A 149 -14.42 -11.14 22.62
C THR A 149 -13.53 -11.78 23.70
N ILE A 150 -12.22 -11.75 23.50
CA ILE A 150 -11.24 -12.26 24.48
C ILE A 150 -11.18 -11.37 25.73
N LEU A 151 -11.20 -10.03 25.55
CA LEU A 151 -11.14 -9.08 26.67
C LEU A 151 -12.44 -9.03 27.52
N LYS A 152 -13.55 -9.51 27.00
CA LYS A 152 -14.83 -9.58 27.71
C LYS A 152 -15.02 -10.88 28.52
N ARG A 153 -14.09 -11.82 28.43
CA ARG A 153 -14.05 -13.05 29.24
C ARG A 153 -13.19 -12.85 30.46
#